data_439601b0e4debc925b43a597c801adfe
#
_entry.id   439601b0e4debc925b43a597c801adfe
#
_cell.length_a   1.000
_cell.length_b   1.000
_cell.length_c   1.000
_cell.angle_alpha   90.00
_cell.angle_beta   90.00
_cell.angle_gamma   90.00
#
_symmetry.space_group_name_H-M   'P 1'
#
loop_
_entity.id
_entity.type
_entity.pdbx_description
1 polymer ?
#
loop_
_entity_poly.entity_id
_entity_poly.type
_entity_poly.pdbx_seq_one_letter_code
_entity_poly.pdbx_strand_id
1 'polypeptide(L)'
;EANNLAILGTAAAHEGTSWHLVTSAIEHPAVLEPCRFLERRGIPVTWLPCGPDGRVGPDALRAALRPETRLVSVMAANNVTGVLQPVRELAAICAERGVPFHTDAVQAAGKVPLDVRADGVSLLSLSAHKIHGPKGAAALVVRTGTPLAPLLLGGGQEGGLRPSTENVPA
;
A
#
# COMPACT_ATOMS: atom_id res chain seq x y z
N GLU A 1 -9.58 0.58 6.23
CA GLU A 1 -9.80 -0.74 5.60
C GLU A 1 -8.89 -0.92 4.36
N ALA A 2 -8.85 0.03 3.39
CA ALA A 2 -8.07 -0.11 2.16
C ALA A 2 -6.59 -0.47 2.40
N ASN A 3 -5.87 0.26 3.28
CA ASN A 3 -4.48 -0.05 3.63
C ASN A 3 -4.34 -1.43 4.29
N ASN A 4 -5.31 -1.81 5.15
CA ASN A 4 -5.31 -3.13 5.76
C ASN A 4 -5.50 -4.23 4.70
N LEU A 5 -6.41 -4.04 3.75
CA LEU A 5 -6.60 -4.99 2.65
C LEU A 5 -5.34 -5.11 1.80
N ALA A 6 -4.69 -3.99 1.46
CA ALA A 6 -3.42 -4.01 0.71
C ALA A 6 -2.33 -4.83 1.42
N ILE A 7 -2.17 -4.65 2.73
CA ILE A 7 -1.07 -5.26 3.50
C ILE A 7 -1.43 -6.68 3.95
N LEU A 8 -2.55 -6.81 4.67
CA LEU A 8 -2.96 -8.11 5.23
C LEU A 8 -3.52 -9.05 4.15
N GLY A 9 -4.16 -8.51 3.11
CA GLY A 9 -4.61 -9.29 1.97
C GLY A 9 -3.46 -9.84 1.13
N THR A 10 -2.36 -9.06 0.99
CA THR A 10 -1.12 -9.59 0.40
C THR A 10 -0.53 -10.69 1.28
N ALA A 11 -0.52 -10.50 2.61
CA ALA A 11 -0.07 -11.51 3.54
C ALA A 11 -0.85 -12.82 3.41
N ALA A 12 -2.18 -12.73 3.37
CA ALA A 12 -3.06 -13.88 3.21
C ALA A 12 -2.86 -14.59 1.86
N ALA A 13 -2.60 -13.83 0.78
CA ALA A 13 -2.29 -14.41 -0.54
C ALA A 13 -0.94 -15.17 -0.59
N HIS A 14 -0.05 -14.94 0.40
CA HIS A 14 1.25 -15.61 0.51
C HIS A 14 1.34 -16.53 1.74
N GLU A 15 0.20 -16.90 2.33
CA GLU A 15 0.17 -17.81 3.46
C GLU A 15 0.90 -19.13 3.14
N GLY A 16 1.66 -19.63 4.12
CA GLY A 16 2.46 -20.86 3.96
C GLY A 16 3.76 -20.69 3.17
N THR A 17 4.07 -19.50 2.68
CA THR A 17 5.36 -19.19 2.02
C THR A 17 6.23 -18.28 2.87
N SER A 18 7.55 -18.33 2.67
CA SER A 18 8.43 -17.29 3.21
C SER A 18 8.23 -15.99 2.43
N TRP A 19 7.99 -14.88 3.12
CA TRP A 19 7.85 -13.59 2.48
C TRP A 19 8.31 -12.45 3.39
N HIS A 20 8.59 -11.32 2.79
CA HIS A 20 9.13 -10.13 3.42
C HIS A 20 8.35 -8.90 2.96
N LEU A 21 8.14 -7.96 3.87
CA LEU A 21 7.48 -6.67 3.64
C LEU A 21 8.49 -5.52 3.82
N VAL A 22 8.43 -4.54 2.93
CA VAL A 22 9.18 -3.28 3.07
C VAL A 22 8.18 -2.14 3.20
N THR A 23 8.38 -1.27 4.18
CA THR A 23 7.54 -0.07 4.36
C THR A 23 8.38 1.09 4.89
N SER A 24 7.86 2.31 4.84
CA SER A 24 8.57 3.47 5.40
C SER A 24 8.26 3.66 6.88
N ALA A 25 9.19 4.27 7.61
CA ALA A 25 9.00 4.60 9.02
C ALA A 25 8.04 5.77 9.27
N ILE A 26 7.66 6.50 8.21
CA ILE A 26 6.82 7.70 8.26
C ILE A 26 5.37 7.50 7.84
N GLU A 27 4.95 6.25 7.68
CA GLU A 27 3.59 5.91 7.27
C GLU A 27 2.53 6.34 8.29
N HIS A 28 1.30 6.48 7.80
CA HIS A 28 0.14 6.63 8.66
C HIS A 28 -0.08 5.36 9.52
N PRO A 29 -0.65 5.45 10.74
CA PRO A 29 -0.96 4.28 11.58
C PRO A 29 -1.75 3.17 10.86
N ALA A 30 -2.59 3.51 9.88
CA ALA A 30 -3.33 2.54 9.05
C ALA A 30 -2.42 1.61 8.21
N VAL A 31 -1.14 1.98 8.04
CA VAL A 31 -0.08 1.17 7.40
C VAL A 31 0.87 0.61 8.46
N LEU A 32 1.29 1.44 9.43
CA LEU A 32 2.22 1.01 10.46
C LEU A 32 1.68 -0.16 11.29
N GLU A 33 0.42 -0.09 11.74
CA GLU A 33 -0.12 -1.10 12.63
C GLU A 33 -0.33 -2.48 11.97
N PRO A 34 -0.86 -2.60 10.74
CA PRO A 34 -0.87 -3.90 10.07
C PRO A 34 0.55 -4.45 9.78
N CYS A 35 1.54 -3.60 9.48
CA CYS A 35 2.93 -4.04 9.34
C CYS A 35 3.49 -4.58 10.66
N ARG A 36 3.30 -3.86 11.79
CA ARG A 36 3.68 -4.32 13.13
C ARG A 36 2.95 -5.61 13.55
N PHE A 37 1.67 -5.73 13.17
CA PHE A 37 0.91 -6.94 13.43
C PHE A 37 1.54 -8.15 12.73
N LEU A 38 1.94 -8.01 11.47
CA LEU A 38 2.63 -9.07 10.72
C LEU A 38 4.01 -9.38 11.32
N GLU A 39 4.78 -8.35 11.69
CA GLU A 39 6.08 -8.50 12.34
C GLU A 39 5.98 -9.32 13.63
N ARG A 40 4.99 -9.03 14.50
CA ARG A 40 4.71 -9.83 15.71
C ARG A 40 4.33 -11.29 15.41
N ARG A 41 3.91 -11.59 14.19
CA ARG A 41 3.60 -12.95 13.71
C ARG A 41 4.78 -13.62 12.99
N GLY A 42 5.96 -13.02 13.06
CA GLY A 42 7.19 -13.58 12.51
C GLY A 42 7.42 -13.28 11.03
N ILE A 43 6.62 -12.40 10.43
CA ILE A 43 6.87 -11.92 9.07
C ILE A 43 7.96 -10.85 9.12
N PRO A 44 9.10 -11.01 8.42
CA PRO A 44 10.13 -9.99 8.39
C PRO A 44 9.61 -8.69 7.77
N VAL A 45 9.81 -7.57 8.45
CA VAL A 45 9.48 -6.22 7.97
C VAL A 45 10.72 -5.37 7.98
N THR A 46 11.03 -4.73 6.85
CA THR A 46 12.09 -3.71 6.79
C THR A 46 11.45 -2.33 6.78
N TRP A 47 11.84 -1.52 7.76
CA TRP A 47 11.40 -0.14 7.93
C TRP A 47 12.40 0.81 7.29
N LEU A 48 12.04 1.42 6.14
CA LEU A 48 12.91 2.36 5.44
C LEU A 48 12.96 3.69 6.20
N PRO A 49 14.16 4.22 6.46
CA PRO A 49 14.32 5.56 7.00
C PRO A 49 14.02 6.61 5.93
N CYS A 50 13.73 7.83 6.38
CA CYS A 50 13.70 9.01 5.51
C CYS A 50 15.01 9.78 5.62
N GLY A 51 15.38 10.44 4.54
CA GLY A 51 16.43 11.46 4.53
C GLY A 51 16.00 12.73 5.29
N PRO A 52 16.94 13.70 5.44
CA PRO A 52 16.65 15.00 6.06
C PRO A 52 15.53 15.80 5.36
N ASP A 53 15.29 15.50 4.08
CA ASP A 53 14.20 16.07 3.26
C ASP A 53 12.86 15.39 3.50
N GLY A 54 12.78 14.38 4.36
CA GLY A 54 11.60 13.60 4.67
C GLY A 54 11.23 12.56 3.60
N ARG A 55 12.13 12.28 2.64
CA ARG A 55 11.89 11.31 1.56
C ARG A 55 12.57 9.97 1.81
N VAL A 56 11.92 8.92 1.35
CA VAL A 56 12.51 7.59 1.24
C VAL A 56 13.48 7.60 0.05
N GLY A 57 14.75 7.27 0.32
CA GLY A 57 15.77 7.19 -0.73
C GLY A 57 15.61 5.93 -1.59
N PRO A 58 15.69 6.05 -2.94
CA PRO A 58 15.66 4.91 -3.85
C PRO A 58 16.72 3.85 -3.53
N ASP A 59 17.94 4.27 -3.16
CA ASP A 59 19.02 3.35 -2.81
C ASP A 59 18.73 2.57 -1.52
N ALA A 60 18.06 3.20 -0.54
CA ALA A 60 17.61 2.51 0.67
C ALA A 60 16.60 1.42 0.33
N LEU A 61 15.68 1.68 -0.60
CA LEU A 61 14.75 0.65 -1.09
C LEU A 61 15.50 -0.47 -1.82
N ARG A 62 16.42 -0.16 -2.75
CA ARG A 62 17.20 -1.19 -3.47
C ARG A 62 17.94 -2.11 -2.51
N ALA A 63 18.56 -1.57 -1.46
CA ALA A 63 19.27 -2.33 -0.45
C ALA A 63 18.34 -3.18 0.45
N ALA A 64 17.09 -2.76 0.63
CA ALA A 64 16.10 -3.47 1.45
C ALA A 64 15.43 -4.64 0.74
N LEU A 65 15.40 -4.64 -0.60
CA LEU A 65 14.72 -5.69 -1.37
C LEU A 65 15.45 -7.03 -1.24
N ARG A 66 14.69 -8.09 -0.98
CA ARG A 66 15.14 -9.48 -0.84
C ARG A 66 14.42 -10.37 -1.86
N PRO A 67 14.92 -11.58 -2.16
CA PRO A 67 14.20 -12.54 -3.03
C PRO A 67 12.80 -12.87 -2.51
N GLU A 68 12.59 -12.83 -1.19
CA GLU A 68 11.31 -13.10 -0.52
C GLU A 68 10.42 -11.87 -0.42
N THR A 69 10.84 -10.67 -0.86
CA THR A 69 9.98 -9.46 -0.80
C THR A 69 8.75 -9.66 -1.67
N ARG A 70 7.57 -9.48 -1.08
CA ARG A 70 6.26 -9.65 -1.77
C ARG A 70 5.42 -8.38 -1.77
N LEU A 71 5.82 -7.37 -1.00
CA LEU A 71 5.17 -6.06 -1.02
C LEU A 71 6.15 -4.99 -0.57
N VAL A 72 6.11 -3.86 -1.26
CA VAL A 72 6.66 -2.58 -0.78
C VAL A 72 5.49 -1.63 -0.61
N SER A 73 5.41 -0.96 0.54
CA SER A 73 4.36 0.02 0.84
C SER A 73 4.97 1.34 1.28
N VAL A 74 4.82 2.39 0.45
CA VAL A 74 5.28 3.75 0.77
C VAL A 74 4.21 4.75 0.38
N MET A 75 3.82 5.62 1.31
CA MET A 75 2.81 6.64 1.09
C MET A 75 3.20 7.62 -0.03
N ALA A 76 2.22 8.18 -0.72
CA ALA A 76 2.49 9.16 -1.78
C ALA A 76 2.79 10.55 -1.24
N ALA A 77 2.12 10.95 -0.15
CA ALA A 77 2.33 12.22 0.54
C ALA A 77 2.18 12.02 2.04
N ASN A 78 3.11 12.58 2.82
CA ASN A 78 3.04 12.46 4.27
C ASN A 78 1.93 13.37 4.84
N ASN A 79 1.11 12.81 5.73
CA ASN A 79 -0.06 13.48 6.30
C ASN A 79 0.26 14.58 7.31
N VAL A 80 1.50 14.67 7.81
CA VAL A 80 1.94 15.65 8.78
C VAL A 80 2.78 16.73 8.11
N THR A 81 3.80 16.31 7.34
CA THR A 81 4.78 17.23 6.73
C THR A 81 4.38 17.71 5.33
N GLY A 82 3.49 16.98 4.64
CA GLY A 82 3.13 17.24 3.25
C GLY A 82 4.20 16.81 2.24
N VAL A 83 5.29 16.21 2.67
CA VAL A 83 6.38 15.78 1.79
C VAL A 83 5.88 14.71 0.83
N LEU A 84 6.10 14.95 -0.48
CA LEU A 84 5.80 13.99 -1.55
C LEU A 84 6.93 12.97 -1.66
N GLN A 85 6.56 11.69 -1.70
CA GLN A 85 7.51 10.59 -1.89
C GLN A 85 7.75 10.35 -3.40
N PRO A 86 8.90 9.82 -3.80
CA PRO A 86 9.24 9.56 -5.20
C PRO A 86 8.58 8.26 -5.70
N VAL A 87 7.24 8.21 -5.66
CA VAL A 87 6.42 7.00 -5.93
C VAL A 87 6.81 6.32 -7.23
N ARG A 88 6.91 7.07 -8.35
CA ARG A 88 7.27 6.52 -9.66
C ARG A 88 8.64 5.82 -9.64
N GLU A 89 9.62 6.42 -9.01
CA GLU A 89 10.98 5.88 -8.93
C GLU A 89 11.02 4.63 -8.07
N LEU A 90 10.35 4.66 -6.91
CA LEU A 90 10.25 3.50 -6.01
C LEU A 90 9.48 2.35 -6.66
N ALA A 91 8.38 2.63 -7.34
CA ALA A 91 7.60 1.64 -8.06
C ALA A 91 8.40 1.00 -9.22
N ALA A 92 9.21 1.79 -9.94
CA ALA A 92 10.09 1.28 -11.00
C ALA A 92 11.12 0.29 -10.45
N ILE A 93 11.75 0.59 -9.30
CA ILE A 93 12.68 -0.32 -8.62
C ILE A 93 11.98 -1.63 -8.23
N CYS A 94 10.75 -1.55 -7.73
CA CYS A 94 9.96 -2.74 -7.40
C CYS A 94 9.64 -3.57 -8.65
N ALA A 95 9.29 -2.92 -9.75
CA ALA A 95 8.98 -3.58 -11.02
C ALA A 95 10.19 -4.34 -11.60
N GLU A 96 11.42 -3.81 -11.47
CA GLU A 96 12.66 -4.50 -11.86
C GLU A 96 12.84 -5.87 -11.14
N ARG A 97 12.21 -6.04 -9.99
CA ARG A 97 12.27 -7.25 -9.16
C ARG A 97 10.96 -8.04 -9.14
N GLY A 98 9.95 -7.61 -9.91
CA GLY A 98 8.63 -8.23 -9.93
C GLY A 98 7.87 -8.11 -8.60
N VAL A 99 8.20 -7.12 -7.78
CA VAL A 99 7.58 -6.89 -6.46
C VAL A 99 6.42 -5.90 -6.60
N PRO A 100 5.22 -6.22 -6.13
CA PRO A 100 4.11 -5.26 -6.07
C PRO A 100 4.45 -4.03 -5.22
N PHE A 101 4.07 -2.85 -5.71
CA PHE A 101 4.21 -1.58 -5.00
C PHE A 101 2.84 -1.04 -4.61
N HIS A 102 2.64 -0.84 -3.30
CA HIS A 102 1.48 -0.18 -2.71
C HIS A 102 1.82 1.25 -2.33
N THR A 103 0.88 2.16 -2.56
CA THR A 103 0.98 3.53 -2.05
C THR A 103 -0.30 3.95 -1.33
N ASP A 104 -0.17 4.46 -0.11
CA ASP A 104 -1.23 5.23 0.55
C ASP A 104 -1.28 6.62 -0.10
N ALA A 105 -2.26 6.82 -0.99
CA ALA A 105 -2.45 8.07 -1.71
C ALA A 105 -3.53 8.98 -1.07
N VAL A 106 -3.97 8.67 0.15
CA VAL A 106 -5.05 9.39 0.85
C VAL A 106 -4.79 10.89 0.94
N GLN A 107 -3.54 11.31 1.11
CA GLN A 107 -3.19 12.74 1.17
C GLN A 107 -2.81 13.34 -0.19
N ALA A 108 -2.53 12.51 -1.21
CA ALA A 108 -2.10 12.96 -2.53
C ALA A 108 -3.26 13.07 -3.53
N ALA A 109 -4.25 12.18 -3.44
CA ALA A 109 -5.38 12.14 -4.35
C ALA A 109 -6.14 13.47 -4.40
N GLY A 110 -6.44 13.92 -5.62
CA GLY A 110 -7.11 15.20 -5.88
C GLY A 110 -6.28 16.46 -5.61
N LYS A 111 -5.02 16.32 -5.17
CA LYS A 111 -4.11 17.44 -4.86
C LYS A 111 -2.86 17.47 -5.74
N VAL A 112 -2.39 16.30 -6.14
CA VAL A 112 -1.27 16.14 -7.07
C VAL A 112 -1.65 15.14 -8.16
N PRO A 113 -1.05 15.23 -9.36
CA PRO A 113 -1.25 14.25 -10.42
C PRO A 113 -0.83 12.84 -9.93
N LEU A 114 -1.70 11.86 -10.14
CA LEU A 114 -1.46 10.45 -9.87
C LEU A 114 -1.95 9.64 -11.07
N ASP A 115 -1.10 8.78 -11.60
CA ASP A 115 -1.47 7.84 -12.65
C ASP A 115 -0.95 6.45 -12.29
N VAL A 116 -1.86 5.59 -11.83
CA VAL A 116 -1.54 4.22 -11.35
C VAL A 116 -0.75 3.41 -12.40
N ARG A 117 -1.04 3.61 -13.70
CA ARG A 117 -0.36 2.90 -14.79
C ARG A 117 1.00 3.51 -15.09
N ALA A 118 1.04 4.83 -15.32
CA ALA A 118 2.26 5.54 -15.64
C ALA A 118 3.26 5.55 -14.48
N ASP A 119 2.77 5.56 -13.24
CA ASP A 119 3.61 5.53 -12.03
C ASP A 119 4.00 4.10 -11.61
N GLY A 120 3.48 3.05 -12.29
CA GLY A 120 3.85 1.66 -12.03
C GLY A 120 3.29 1.09 -10.72
N VAL A 121 2.28 1.73 -10.13
CA VAL A 121 1.68 1.33 -8.85
C VAL A 121 0.84 0.06 -9.03
N SER A 122 0.95 -0.89 -8.11
CA SER A 122 0.17 -2.14 -8.10
C SER A 122 -1.08 -2.03 -7.24
N LEU A 123 -0.99 -1.32 -6.12
CA LEU A 123 -2.06 -1.10 -5.16
C LEU A 123 -2.06 0.38 -4.74
N LEU A 124 -3.23 1.03 -4.72
CA LEU A 124 -3.33 2.43 -4.32
C LEU A 124 -4.55 2.62 -3.41
N SER A 125 -4.32 3.13 -2.21
CA SER A 125 -5.38 3.41 -1.24
C SER A 125 -5.86 4.85 -1.31
N LEU A 126 -7.19 5.02 -1.28
CA LEU A 126 -7.89 6.31 -1.26
C LEU A 126 -8.85 6.38 -0.08
N SER A 127 -9.17 7.60 0.37
CA SER A 127 -10.22 7.85 1.37
C SER A 127 -11.04 9.08 0.97
N ALA A 128 -12.35 8.89 0.84
CA ALA A 128 -13.26 9.91 0.32
C ALA A 128 -13.27 11.20 1.14
N HIS A 129 -13.17 11.13 2.48
CA HIS A 129 -13.22 12.31 3.33
C HIS A 129 -12.02 13.27 3.16
N LYS A 130 -10.97 12.88 2.44
CA LYS A 130 -9.83 13.75 2.10
C LYS A 130 -10.01 14.48 0.78
N ILE A 131 -11.04 14.11 0.00
CA ILE A 131 -11.41 14.69 -1.29
C ILE A 131 -12.89 15.11 -1.30
N HIS A 132 -13.38 15.64 -0.17
CA HIS A 132 -14.75 16.14 0.02
C HIS A 132 -15.87 15.11 -0.07
N GLY A 133 -15.56 13.81 -0.08
CA GLY A 133 -16.53 12.74 0.00
C GLY A 133 -16.92 12.37 1.44
N PRO A 134 -17.83 11.40 1.63
CA PRO A 134 -18.32 11.02 2.95
C PRO A 134 -17.25 10.27 3.76
N LYS A 135 -17.35 10.37 5.09
CA LYS A 135 -16.60 9.51 6.01
C LYS A 135 -17.09 8.07 5.90
N GLY A 136 -16.18 7.11 6.02
CA GLY A 136 -16.48 5.68 5.91
C GLY A 136 -16.39 5.12 4.48
N ALA A 137 -16.32 5.97 3.45
CA ALA A 137 -16.05 5.56 2.08
C ALA A 137 -14.54 5.61 1.78
N ALA A 138 -14.03 4.55 1.16
CA ALA A 138 -12.63 4.42 0.75
C ALA A 138 -12.54 3.48 -0.46
N ALA A 139 -11.42 3.49 -1.16
CA ALA A 139 -11.15 2.55 -2.23
C ALA A 139 -9.71 2.03 -2.17
N LEU A 140 -9.54 0.79 -2.60
CA LEU A 140 -8.25 0.22 -2.96
C LEU A 140 -8.28 -0.07 -4.46
N VAL A 141 -7.49 0.67 -5.23
CA VAL A 141 -7.24 0.35 -6.63
C VAL A 141 -6.28 -0.83 -6.67
N VAL A 142 -6.65 -1.88 -7.41
CA VAL A 142 -5.86 -3.11 -7.55
C VAL A 142 -5.54 -3.32 -9.02
N ARG A 143 -4.27 -3.34 -9.38
CA ARG A 143 -3.84 -3.68 -10.74
C ARG A 143 -4.05 -5.18 -10.98
N THR A 144 -4.66 -5.52 -12.11
CA THR A 144 -4.89 -6.90 -12.52
C THR A 144 -3.61 -7.73 -12.41
N GLY A 145 -3.73 -8.92 -11.80
CA GLY A 145 -2.63 -9.84 -11.56
C GLY A 145 -1.82 -9.58 -10.29
N THR A 146 -2.16 -8.55 -9.51
CA THR A 146 -1.55 -8.34 -8.18
C THR A 146 -2.09 -9.39 -7.20
N PRO A 147 -1.24 -10.22 -6.54
CA PRO A 147 -1.70 -11.19 -5.56
C PRO A 147 -2.36 -10.50 -4.36
N LEU A 148 -3.63 -10.81 -4.13
CA LEU A 148 -4.40 -10.23 -3.03
C LEU A 148 -5.53 -11.20 -2.64
N ALA A 149 -5.67 -11.48 -1.35
CA ALA A 149 -6.77 -12.27 -0.81
C ALA A 149 -7.74 -11.36 -0.03
N PRO A 150 -9.05 -11.69 0.01
CA PRO A 150 -10.02 -10.94 0.77
C PRO A 150 -9.74 -11.05 2.29
N LEU A 151 -10.03 -9.98 3.04
CA LEU A 151 -10.02 -9.99 4.50
C LEU A 151 -11.40 -10.31 5.10
N LEU A 152 -12.44 -9.99 4.36
CA LEU A 152 -13.83 -10.31 4.69
C LEU A 152 -14.30 -11.40 3.74
N LEU A 153 -15.03 -12.38 4.27
CA LEU A 153 -15.57 -13.48 3.49
C LEU A 153 -17.09 -13.29 3.29
N GLY A 154 -17.58 -13.57 2.10
CA GLY A 154 -19.00 -13.37 1.77
C GLY A 154 -19.32 -13.59 0.31
N GLY A 155 -20.16 -12.72 -0.27
CA GLY A 155 -20.56 -12.76 -1.68
C GLY A 155 -19.48 -12.32 -2.65
N GLY A 156 -19.81 -12.21 -3.94
CA GLY A 156 -18.87 -11.89 -5.00
C GLY A 156 -18.65 -10.39 -5.30
N GLN A 157 -19.12 -9.50 -4.42
CA GLN A 157 -18.95 -8.06 -4.63
C GLN A 157 -17.47 -7.69 -4.71
N GLU A 158 -17.15 -6.64 -5.47
CA GLU A 158 -15.79 -6.17 -5.73
C GLU A 158 -14.86 -7.31 -6.21
N GLY A 159 -15.38 -8.19 -7.08
CA GLY A 159 -14.61 -9.35 -7.56
C GLY A 159 -14.26 -10.36 -6.47
N GLY A 160 -15.00 -10.40 -5.38
CA GLY A 160 -14.76 -11.26 -4.22
C GLY A 160 -13.74 -10.68 -3.22
N LEU A 161 -13.12 -9.55 -3.52
CA LEU A 161 -12.10 -8.94 -2.64
C LEU A 161 -12.70 -8.18 -1.44
N ARG A 162 -13.93 -7.66 -1.61
CA ARG A 162 -14.61 -6.94 -0.52
C ARG A 162 -16.13 -7.19 -0.59
N PRO A 163 -16.58 -8.37 -0.12
CA PRO A 163 -17.99 -8.71 -0.08
C PRO A 163 -18.75 -7.83 0.93
N SER A 164 -19.80 -7.20 0.46
CA SER A 164 -20.79 -6.45 1.24
C SER A 164 -21.83 -5.88 0.28
N THR A 165 -23.06 -5.66 0.75
CA THR A 165 -24.01 -4.82 0.00
C THR A 165 -23.40 -3.45 -0.23
N GLU A 166 -23.47 -2.97 -1.47
CA GLU A 166 -22.88 -1.70 -1.87
C GLU A 166 -23.51 -0.51 -1.12
N ASN A 167 -22.66 0.38 -0.65
CA ASN A 167 -23.10 1.64 -0.02
C ASN A 167 -23.27 2.70 -1.11
N VAL A 168 -24.34 2.60 -1.89
CA VAL A 168 -24.64 3.49 -3.03
C VAL A 168 -24.62 4.99 -2.68
N PRO A 169 -25.02 5.45 -1.47
CA PRO A 169 -24.95 6.85 -1.10
C PRO A 169 -23.54 7.40 -0.82
N ALA A 170 -22.51 6.56 -0.72
CA ALA A 170 -21.17 6.97 -0.29
C ALA A 170 -20.09 6.99 -1.44
#